data_cfd9755f00e95cb288d9bdb58b360848
#
_entry.id   cfd9755f00e95cb288d9bdb58b360848
#
_cell.length_a   1.000
_cell.length_b   1.000
_cell.length_c   1.000
_cell.angle_alpha   90.00
_cell.angle_beta   90.00
_cell.angle_gamma   90.00
#
_symmetry.space_group_name_H-M   'P 1'
#
loop_
_entity.id
_entity.type
_entity.pdbx_description
1 polymer ?
#
loop_
_entity_poly.entity_id
_entity_poly.type
_entity_poly.pdbx_seq_one_letter_code
_entity_poly.pdbx_strand_id
1 'polypeptide(L)'
;MHVAPSPVPAVAAPLGFRGVFRSDAEACAVYSESAGVGRIIPRAVAVPTDAADVVTLVKWAAQERIPLTPRGSGSSMANGAIGAGVIVDLTQLNEMGRVDVSSRTLRVGPAVTRDAVEAMASAARLTFPVDPSSGAFATIGGMCATNAAGASTVRHGAMRRWVTGLDCVFADGTRAFVRRGQRASGVGAVERFLRDAAPSIKRAGASAFRLPNVRKQSSGYGLAEWCEGEDLVDLLVGSEGTLAIIVGVELKLTPRAGGRAGLIAGFPDLEGAAAAAGRLTAAGASAVELLDRSFIEIATSSGDPLPIALPFGLEAVLIIEVEDISEGAAGDRLRELSGWCEAGGALFIQEARDDATNHRIWRLRHAASPILNRLAPRLQSMQLVEDGCVPPARFAEYVRGVRRALRAARFQGVIFGHAGDGHAHVNALIDVRDADWRARAELLLRDVTTLVASLGGTLAGEHGDGRLRAPLMHRIWPPVALQGFAATKQAFDPDGILNPGVIIAAEGSQSLEQVKYDPSLPHLPPAARAALDKIVREKAWNTPRLSLL
;
A
#
# COMPACT_ATOMS: atom_id res chain seq x y z
N MET A 1 29.94 14.43 -22.87
CA MET A 1 30.09 13.01 -23.29
C MET A 1 29.51 12.16 -22.17
N HIS A 2 28.26 11.68 -22.33
CA HIS A 2 27.74 10.66 -21.43
C HIS A 2 28.41 9.33 -21.81
N VAL A 3 29.28 8.83 -20.96
CA VAL A 3 29.79 7.47 -21.07
C VAL A 3 28.59 6.55 -20.82
N ALA A 4 28.20 5.77 -21.82
CA ALA A 4 27.19 4.74 -21.66
C ALA A 4 27.67 3.81 -20.52
N PRO A 5 26.82 3.46 -19.55
CA PRO A 5 27.20 2.54 -18.49
C PRO A 5 27.62 1.21 -19.14
N SER A 6 28.74 0.68 -18.70
CA SER A 6 29.23 -0.64 -19.15
C SER A 6 28.11 -1.67 -18.99
N PRO A 7 27.89 -2.56 -19.94
CA PRO A 7 26.87 -3.58 -19.83
C PRO A 7 27.12 -4.40 -18.55
N VAL A 8 26.15 -4.39 -17.64
CA VAL A 8 26.20 -5.22 -16.44
C VAL A 8 26.24 -6.68 -16.89
N PRO A 9 27.18 -7.53 -16.41
CA PRO A 9 27.28 -8.92 -16.85
C PRO A 9 25.93 -9.64 -16.73
N ALA A 10 25.55 -10.40 -17.74
CA ALA A 10 24.36 -11.23 -17.74
C ALA A 10 24.43 -12.21 -16.56
N VAL A 11 23.35 -12.29 -15.80
CA VAL A 11 23.23 -13.19 -14.65
C VAL A 11 22.62 -14.50 -15.17
N ALA A 12 23.29 -15.64 -14.87
CA ALA A 12 22.78 -16.96 -15.22
C ALA A 12 21.78 -17.48 -14.17
N ALA A 13 20.84 -18.32 -14.60
CA ALA A 13 19.93 -18.99 -13.69
C ALA A 13 20.69 -19.88 -12.69
N PRO A 14 20.27 -19.93 -11.41
CA PRO A 14 20.87 -20.85 -10.45
C PRO A 14 20.63 -22.31 -10.80
N LEU A 15 21.62 -23.16 -10.52
CA LEU A 15 21.48 -24.60 -10.72
C LEU A 15 20.32 -25.16 -9.88
N GLY A 16 19.47 -25.95 -10.51
CA GLY A 16 18.31 -26.57 -9.86
C GLY A 16 17.08 -25.66 -9.78
N PHE A 17 17.13 -24.44 -10.28
CA PHE A 17 15.94 -23.60 -10.44
C PHE A 17 15.09 -24.12 -11.61
N ARG A 18 13.80 -24.38 -11.38
CA ARG A 18 12.89 -25.01 -12.35
C ARG A 18 11.97 -24.00 -13.04
N GLY A 19 11.82 -22.82 -12.46
CA GLY A 19 10.99 -21.75 -12.99
C GLY A 19 11.58 -21.05 -14.21
N VAL A 20 10.96 -19.95 -14.61
CA VAL A 20 11.46 -19.12 -15.72
C VAL A 20 12.49 -18.13 -15.19
N PHE A 21 13.65 -18.07 -15.84
CA PHE A 21 14.70 -17.09 -15.54
C PHE A 21 15.09 -16.35 -16.83
N ARG A 22 14.94 -15.02 -16.85
CA ARG A 22 15.25 -14.19 -18.02
C ARG A 22 16.08 -12.98 -17.63
N SER A 23 17.12 -12.70 -18.43
CA SER A 23 18.00 -11.52 -18.26
C SER A 23 18.10 -10.67 -19.52
N ASP A 24 17.25 -10.92 -20.52
CA ASP A 24 17.18 -10.12 -21.74
C ASP A 24 16.50 -8.77 -21.48
N ALA A 25 16.75 -7.80 -22.37
CA ALA A 25 16.33 -6.42 -22.23
C ALA A 25 14.81 -6.26 -22.14
N GLU A 26 14.03 -7.05 -22.88
CA GLU A 26 12.56 -6.95 -22.89
C GLU A 26 11.97 -7.46 -21.58
N ALA A 27 12.41 -8.62 -21.10
CA ALA A 27 11.99 -9.18 -19.84
C ALA A 27 12.35 -8.24 -18.66
N CYS A 28 13.57 -7.72 -18.62
CA CYS A 28 13.98 -6.76 -17.60
C CYS A 28 13.16 -5.48 -17.66
N ALA A 29 12.88 -4.95 -18.86
CA ALA A 29 12.13 -3.73 -19.05
C ALA A 29 10.67 -3.83 -18.58
N VAL A 30 9.97 -4.94 -18.85
CA VAL A 30 8.55 -5.10 -18.45
C VAL A 30 8.39 -5.24 -16.93
N TYR A 31 9.46 -5.54 -16.19
CA TYR A 31 9.48 -5.54 -14.72
C TYR A 31 10.10 -4.29 -14.09
N SER A 32 10.57 -3.35 -14.90
CA SER A 32 11.23 -2.13 -14.42
C SER A 32 10.30 -1.13 -13.74
N GLU A 33 8.98 -1.25 -13.95
CA GLU A 33 7.97 -0.34 -13.41
C GLU A 33 6.94 -1.08 -12.54
N SER A 34 6.40 -0.35 -11.55
CA SER A 34 5.23 -0.74 -10.75
C SER A 34 4.12 0.31 -10.93
N ALA A 35 3.05 0.22 -10.13
CA ALA A 35 2.03 1.27 -10.10
C ALA A 35 2.60 2.61 -9.61
N GLY A 36 3.66 2.61 -8.79
CA GLY A 36 4.36 3.79 -8.33
C GLY A 36 5.06 4.59 -9.45
N VAL A 37 5.72 5.66 -9.08
CA VAL A 37 6.32 6.62 -10.03
C VAL A 37 7.72 6.22 -10.52
N GLY A 38 8.37 5.22 -9.90
CA GLY A 38 9.76 4.86 -10.19
C GLY A 38 9.92 3.90 -11.36
N ARG A 39 11.12 3.94 -11.96
CA ARG A 39 11.62 2.96 -12.94
C ARG A 39 13.01 2.52 -12.54
N ILE A 40 13.20 1.21 -12.32
CA ILE A 40 14.51 0.61 -12.07
C ILE A 40 14.61 -0.65 -12.92
N ILE A 41 15.56 -0.70 -13.85
CA ILE A 41 15.79 -1.87 -14.71
C ILE A 41 16.50 -2.96 -13.86
N PRO A 42 15.90 -4.14 -13.67
CA PRO A 42 16.55 -5.24 -12.97
C PRO A 42 17.64 -5.89 -13.84
N ARG A 43 18.52 -6.66 -13.19
CA ARG A 43 19.52 -7.50 -13.90
C ARG A 43 18.90 -8.75 -14.51
N ALA A 44 17.87 -9.30 -13.87
CA ALA A 44 17.14 -10.46 -14.35
C ALA A 44 15.76 -10.54 -13.67
N VAL A 45 14.93 -11.43 -14.20
CA VAL A 45 13.61 -11.79 -13.66
C VAL A 45 13.58 -13.29 -13.45
N ALA A 46 13.15 -13.72 -12.27
CA ALA A 46 12.91 -15.11 -11.91
C ALA A 46 11.43 -15.30 -11.55
N VAL A 47 10.78 -16.26 -12.19
CA VAL A 47 9.39 -16.67 -11.92
C VAL A 47 9.43 -18.09 -11.34
N PRO A 48 9.51 -18.26 -10.00
CA PRO A 48 9.57 -19.57 -9.37
C PRO A 48 8.24 -20.33 -9.54
N THR A 49 8.33 -21.66 -9.69
CA THR A 49 7.15 -22.53 -9.79
C THR A 49 6.53 -22.84 -8.43
N ASP A 50 7.36 -22.86 -7.38
CA ASP A 50 6.93 -23.13 -6.01
C ASP A 50 7.91 -22.53 -4.98
N ALA A 51 7.65 -22.77 -3.71
CA ALA A 51 8.48 -22.28 -2.61
C ALA A 51 9.89 -22.90 -2.59
N ALA A 52 10.10 -24.09 -3.16
CA ALA A 52 11.43 -24.71 -3.23
C ALA A 52 12.32 -23.97 -4.23
N ASP A 53 11.76 -23.49 -5.34
CA ASP A 53 12.46 -22.61 -6.26
C ASP A 53 12.87 -21.28 -5.60
N VAL A 54 12.00 -20.72 -4.75
CA VAL A 54 12.35 -19.50 -3.97
C VAL A 54 13.53 -19.79 -3.02
N VAL A 55 13.56 -20.94 -2.34
CA VAL A 55 14.70 -21.36 -1.52
C VAL A 55 15.98 -21.45 -2.34
N THR A 56 15.91 -22.05 -3.54
CA THR A 56 17.06 -22.17 -4.46
C THR A 56 17.58 -20.79 -4.87
N LEU A 57 16.67 -19.86 -5.23
CA LEU A 57 17.01 -18.48 -5.59
C LEU A 57 17.68 -17.72 -4.44
N VAL A 58 17.12 -17.84 -3.22
CA VAL A 58 17.67 -17.12 -2.06
C VAL A 58 19.06 -17.64 -1.70
N LYS A 59 19.29 -18.95 -1.67
CA LYS A 59 20.61 -19.54 -1.41
C LYS A 59 21.65 -19.10 -2.43
N TRP A 60 21.28 -19.12 -3.70
CA TRP A 60 22.14 -18.65 -4.78
C TRP A 60 22.44 -17.15 -4.65
N ALA A 61 21.40 -16.34 -4.39
CA ALA A 61 21.54 -14.90 -4.24
C ALA A 61 22.44 -14.51 -3.06
N ALA A 62 22.38 -15.28 -1.96
CA ALA A 62 23.26 -15.10 -0.81
C ALA A 62 24.74 -15.40 -1.16
N GLN A 63 25.00 -16.47 -1.92
CA GLN A 63 26.33 -16.82 -2.39
C GLN A 63 26.93 -15.79 -3.35
N GLU A 64 26.14 -15.34 -4.32
CA GLU A 64 26.53 -14.38 -5.36
C GLU A 64 26.42 -12.91 -4.92
N ARG A 65 25.86 -12.65 -3.72
CA ARG A 65 25.53 -11.30 -3.20
C ARG A 65 24.67 -10.49 -4.18
N ILE A 66 23.67 -11.15 -4.76
CA ILE A 66 22.74 -10.53 -5.72
C ILE A 66 21.45 -10.12 -4.98
N PRO A 67 21.04 -8.85 -5.03
CA PRO A 67 19.79 -8.42 -4.43
C PRO A 67 18.56 -9.08 -5.08
N LEU A 68 17.61 -9.49 -4.26
CA LEU A 68 16.31 -10.01 -4.67
C LEU A 68 15.20 -9.01 -4.32
N THR A 69 14.29 -8.77 -5.25
CA THR A 69 13.08 -7.97 -4.99
C THR A 69 11.87 -8.85 -5.22
N PRO A 70 11.19 -9.31 -4.14
CA PRO A 70 9.96 -10.09 -4.27
C PRO A 70 8.84 -9.20 -4.80
N ARG A 71 8.02 -9.79 -5.68
CA ARG A 71 6.95 -9.08 -6.36
C ARG A 71 5.72 -9.97 -6.54
N GLY A 72 4.55 -9.46 -6.18
CA GLY A 72 3.27 -9.99 -6.61
C GLY A 72 2.82 -9.34 -7.92
N SER A 73 1.62 -8.78 -7.97
CA SER A 73 1.10 -8.08 -9.16
C SER A 73 1.89 -6.82 -9.57
N GLY A 74 2.72 -6.27 -8.69
CA GLY A 74 3.44 -5.01 -8.93
C GLY A 74 2.57 -3.76 -8.78
N SER A 75 1.48 -3.84 -8.04
CA SER A 75 0.60 -2.72 -7.72
C SER A 75 1.13 -1.78 -6.62
N SER A 76 2.35 -2.01 -6.11
CA SER A 76 2.99 -1.14 -5.11
C SER A 76 3.15 0.29 -5.62
N MET A 77 2.66 1.26 -4.82
CA MET A 77 2.73 2.69 -5.12
C MET A 77 4.05 3.32 -4.67
N ALA A 78 4.71 2.74 -3.65
CA ALA A 78 5.93 3.27 -3.03
C ALA A 78 7.24 2.73 -3.65
N ASN A 79 7.21 2.14 -4.85
CA ASN A 79 8.37 1.55 -5.54
C ASN A 79 9.00 0.35 -4.79
N GLY A 80 8.25 -0.34 -3.91
CA GLY A 80 8.74 -1.50 -3.16
C GLY A 80 8.93 -2.76 -4.03
N ALA A 81 8.22 -2.84 -5.17
CA ALA A 81 8.20 -4.00 -6.07
C ALA A 81 9.10 -3.88 -7.31
N ILE A 82 10.05 -2.94 -7.33
CA ILE A 82 11.07 -2.75 -8.38
C ILE A 82 12.45 -2.66 -7.73
N GLY A 83 13.50 -3.10 -8.41
CA GLY A 83 14.86 -3.07 -7.88
C GLY A 83 15.90 -3.47 -8.93
N ALA A 84 17.15 -3.10 -8.69
CA ALA A 84 18.25 -3.30 -9.63
C ALA A 84 18.80 -4.74 -9.67
N GLY A 85 18.45 -5.59 -8.69
CA GLY A 85 18.88 -6.99 -8.63
C GLY A 85 18.03 -7.92 -9.50
N VAL A 86 17.61 -9.05 -8.94
CA VAL A 86 16.67 -9.98 -9.58
C VAL A 86 15.26 -9.73 -9.02
N ILE A 87 14.31 -9.52 -9.91
CA ILE A 87 12.89 -9.53 -9.54
C ILE A 87 12.44 -10.97 -9.37
N VAL A 88 11.90 -11.30 -8.21
CA VAL A 88 11.30 -12.61 -7.91
C VAL A 88 9.79 -12.49 -8.05
N ASP A 89 9.27 -12.82 -9.21
CA ASP A 89 7.84 -12.75 -9.53
C ASP A 89 7.12 -13.98 -8.95
N LEU A 90 6.38 -13.77 -7.88
CA LEU A 90 5.70 -14.83 -7.14
C LEU A 90 4.33 -15.20 -7.71
N THR A 91 3.94 -14.67 -8.88
CA THR A 91 2.58 -14.82 -9.45
C THR A 91 2.17 -16.26 -9.74
N GLN A 92 3.11 -17.20 -9.83
CA GLN A 92 2.81 -18.64 -9.97
C GLN A 92 2.44 -19.31 -8.64
N LEU A 93 2.75 -18.71 -7.48
CA LEU A 93 2.43 -19.24 -6.17
C LEU A 93 1.00 -18.83 -5.78
N ASN A 94 0.00 -19.31 -6.50
CA ASN A 94 -1.41 -18.89 -6.43
C ASN A 94 -2.34 -19.98 -5.89
N GLU A 95 -1.83 -20.94 -5.15
CA GLU A 95 -2.61 -21.99 -4.54
C GLU A 95 -3.70 -21.43 -3.61
N MET A 96 -4.94 -21.96 -3.74
CA MET A 96 -6.07 -21.62 -2.90
C MET A 96 -6.44 -22.85 -2.07
N GLY A 97 -6.31 -22.72 -0.74
CA GLY A 97 -6.74 -23.74 0.19
C GLY A 97 -8.26 -23.79 0.36
N ARG A 98 -8.72 -24.61 1.28
CA ARG A 98 -10.14 -24.67 1.69
C ARG A 98 -10.35 -23.84 2.95
N VAL A 99 -11.52 -23.20 3.05
CA VAL A 99 -11.92 -22.51 4.28
C VAL A 99 -12.15 -23.55 5.38
N ASP A 100 -11.43 -23.41 6.49
CA ASP A 100 -11.78 -24.09 7.73
C ASP A 100 -12.80 -23.22 8.48
N VAL A 101 -14.04 -23.65 8.43
CA VAL A 101 -15.17 -22.94 9.06
C VAL A 101 -15.07 -22.95 10.58
N SER A 102 -14.50 -24.00 11.16
CA SER A 102 -14.38 -24.15 12.62
C SER A 102 -13.39 -23.18 13.23
N SER A 103 -12.22 -23.03 12.63
CA SER A 103 -11.19 -22.06 13.03
C SER A 103 -11.35 -20.70 12.34
N ARG A 104 -12.21 -20.61 11.32
CA ARG A 104 -12.38 -19.44 10.44
C ARG A 104 -11.07 -19.01 9.81
N THR A 105 -10.32 -19.97 9.27
CA THR A 105 -9.04 -19.70 8.63
C THR A 105 -9.02 -20.17 7.18
N LEU A 106 -8.14 -19.56 6.39
CA LEU A 106 -7.90 -19.92 5.00
C LEU A 106 -6.41 -19.80 4.70
N ARG A 107 -5.81 -20.87 4.17
CA ARG A 107 -4.43 -20.84 3.66
C ARG A 107 -4.43 -20.55 2.18
N VAL A 108 -3.54 -19.62 1.77
CA VAL A 108 -3.40 -19.22 0.37
C VAL A 108 -1.94 -18.98 0.00
N GLY A 109 -1.61 -19.17 -1.27
CA GLY A 109 -0.36 -18.71 -1.85
C GLY A 109 -0.28 -17.18 -1.89
N PRO A 110 0.92 -16.60 -1.94
CA PRO A 110 1.12 -15.15 -1.88
C PRO A 110 0.54 -14.42 -3.10
N ALA A 111 0.31 -15.09 -4.23
CA ALA A 111 -0.20 -14.51 -5.46
C ALA A 111 -1.74 -14.50 -5.56
N VAL A 112 -2.44 -15.17 -4.66
CA VAL A 112 -3.90 -15.11 -4.62
C VAL A 112 -4.35 -13.67 -4.39
N THR A 113 -5.34 -13.20 -5.16
CA THR A 113 -5.87 -11.83 -5.02
C THR A 113 -6.84 -11.71 -3.84
N ARG A 114 -6.98 -10.51 -3.30
CA ARG A 114 -7.95 -10.22 -2.24
C ARG A 114 -9.38 -10.62 -2.63
N ASP A 115 -9.80 -10.29 -3.84
CA ASP A 115 -11.16 -10.57 -4.30
C ASP A 115 -11.42 -12.08 -4.48
N ALA A 116 -10.38 -12.85 -4.84
CA ALA A 116 -10.47 -14.31 -4.88
C ALA A 116 -10.65 -14.90 -3.45
N VAL A 117 -9.94 -14.34 -2.46
CA VAL A 117 -10.12 -14.71 -1.05
C VAL A 117 -11.54 -14.38 -0.58
N GLU A 118 -12.05 -13.18 -0.90
CA GLU A 118 -13.40 -12.78 -0.51
C GLU A 118 -14.48 -13.67 -1.16
N ALA A 119 -14.32 -14.03 -2.43
CA ALA A 119 -15.22 -14.94 -3.10
C ALA A 119 -15.27 -16.33 -2.41
N MET A 120 -14.09 -16.86 -2.03
CA MET A 120 -13.99 -18.14 -1.32
C MET A 120 -14.58 -18.05 0.10
N ALA A 121 -14.32 -16.96 0.84
CA ALA A 121 -14.86 -16.72 2.17
C ALA A 121 -16.38 -16.57 2.14
N SER A 122 -16.90 -15.81 1.17
CA SER A 122 -18.34 -15.57 1.00
C SER A 122 -19.14 -16.86 0.75
N ALA A 123 -18.58 -17.83 0.04
CA ALA A 123 -19.18 -19.14 -0.16
C ALA A 123 -19.36 -19.92 1.17
N ALA A 124 -18.54 -19.60 2.19
CA ALA A 124 -18.64 -20.15 3.53
C ALA A 124 -19.39 -19.23 4.51
N ARG A 125 -20.08 -18.18 4.04
CA ARG A 125 -20.75 -17.13 4.83
C ARG A 125 -19.79 -16.36 5.77
N LEU A 126 -18.52 -16.29 5.39
CA LEU A 126 -17.49 -15.51 6.04
C LEU A 126 -17.07 -14.36 5.13
N THR A 127 -16.24 -13.46 5.63
CA THR A 127 -15.63 -12.36 4.87
C THR A 127 -14.18 -12.16 5.29
N PHE A 128 -13.36 -11.67 4.38
CA PHE A 128 -12.03 -11.16 4.64
C PHE A 128 -12.09 -9.62 4.62
N PRO A 129 -12.08 -8.94 5.78
CA PRO A 129 -12.53 -7.56 5.88
C PRO A 129 -11.47 -6.50 5.51
N VAL A 130 -10.26 -6.90 5.11
CA VAL A 130 -9.28 -5.94 4.59
C VAL A 130 -9.61 -5.66 3.13
N ASP A 131 -9.99 -4.42 2.82
CA ASP A 131 -10.65 -4.04 1.57
C ASP A 131 -9.95 -2.90 0.81
N PRO A 132 -8.67 -3.06 0.39
CA PRO A 132 -8.04 -2.06 -0.45
C PRO A 132 -8.80 -1.94 -1.78
N SER A 133 -8.89 -0.72 -2.32
CA SER A 133 -9.55 -0.45 -3.61
C SER A 133 -8.94 -1.21 -4.80
N SER A 134 -7.76 -1.77 -4.61
CA SER A 134 -7.02 -2.61 -5.56
C SER A 134 -7.34 -4.11 -5.43
N GLY A 135 -8.36 -4.52 -4.69
CA GLY A 135 -8.67 -5.91 -4.35
C GLY A 135 -8.68 -6.90 -5.52
N ALA A 136 -9.10 -6.44 -6.70
CA ALA A 136 -9.11 -7.26 -7.92
C ALA A 136 -7.72 -7.74 -8.37
N PHE A 137 -6.64 -7.05 -7.97
CA PHE A 137 -5.27 -7.37 -8.35
C PHE A 137 -4.26 -7.30 -7.22
N ALA A 138 -4.61 -6.75 -6.06
CA ALA A 138 -3.76 -6.80 -4.88
C ALA A 138 -3.62 -8.26 -4.40
N THR A 139 -2.38 -8.75 -4.38
CA THR A 139 -2.07 -10.12 -3.95
C THR A 139 -1.92 -10.18 -2.44
N ILE A 140 -2.33 -11.29 -1.82
CA ILE A 140 -2.29 -11.48 -0.36
C ILE A 140 -0.86 -11.34 0.18
N GLY A 141 0.15 -11.89 -0.52
CA GLY A 141 1.56 -11.70 -0.12
C GLY A 141 2.00 -10.24 -0.15
N GLY A 142 1.57 -9.48 -1.18
CA GLY A 142 1.80 -8.04 -1.28
C GLY A 142 1.10 -7.26 -0.16
N MET A 143 -0.16 -7.61 0.14
CA MET A 143 -0.91 -7.00 1.25
C MET A 143 -0.27 -7.28 2.62
N CYS A 144 0.24 -8.50 2.85
CA CYS A 144 1.03 -8.80 4.04
C CYS A 144 2.31 -7.97 4.09
N ALA A 145 3.03 -7.88 2.97
CA ALA A 145 4.29 -7.17 2.90
C ALA A 145 4.17 -5.68 3.23
N THR A 146 3.06 -5.02 2.87
CA THR A 146 2.84 -3.59 3.16
C THR A 146 1.94 -3.32 4.37
N ASN A 147 1.48 -4.36 5.10
CA ASN A 147 0.45 -4.23 6.12
C ASN A 147 -0.77 -3.45 5.57
N ALA A 148 -1.25 -3.85 4.40
CA ALA A 148 -2.28 -3.15 3.65
C ALA A 148 -3.56 -2.91 4.48
N ALA A 149 -4.24 -1.84 4.16
CA ALA A 149 -5.49 -1.42 4.76
C ALA A 149 -6.51 -1.05 3.67
N GLY A 150 -7.64 -0.47 4.04
CA GLY A 150 -8.68 -0.02 3.12
C GLY A 150 -9.67 0.90 3.81
N ALA A 151 -10.85 1.10 3.19
CA ALA A 151 -11.89 1.99 3.70
C ALA A 151 -12.43 1.53 5.08
N SER A 152 -12.55 0.21 5.27
CA SER A 152 -13.11 -0.38 6.50
C SER A 152 -12.09 -0.52 7.64
N THR A 153 -10.91 0.11 7.51
CA THR A 153 -9.85 0.02 8.53
C THR A 153 -10.28 0.57 9.89
N VAL A 154 -11.11 1.61 9.93
CA VAL A 154 -11.65 2.17 11.18
C VAL A 154 -12.36 1.11 12.03
N ARG A 155 -12.97 0.11 11.40
CA ARG A 155 -13.68 -0.99 12.06
C ARG A 155 -12.80 -2.23 12.21
N HIS A 156 -12.14 -2.64 11.15
CA HIS A 156 -11.51 -3.96 11.06
C HIS A 156 -10.00 -3.95 11.26
N GLY A 157 -9.34 -2.79 11.19
CA GLY A 157 -7.90 -2.67 11.25
C GLY A 157 -7.23 -3.10 9.94
N ALA A 158 -5.88 -3.07 9.93
CA ALA A 158 -5.06 -3.44 8.80
C ALA A 158 -4.75 -4.95 8.74
N MET A 159 -4.05 -5.36 7.69
CA MET A 159 -3.70 -6.75 7.35
C MET A 159 -3.10 -7.54 8.52
N ARG A 160 -2.21 -6.94 9.32
CA ARG A 160 -1.55 -7.57 10.48
C ARG A 160 -2.52 -8.27 11.42
N ARG A 161 -3.70 -7.70 11.65
CA ARG A 161 -4.74 -8.28 12.52
C ARG A 161 -5.34 -9.58 11.99
N TRP A 162 -5.24 -9.80 10.67
CA TRP A 162 -5.93 -10.88 9.96
C TRP A 162 -5.00 -11.99 9.50
N VAL A 163 -3.70 -11.89 9.79
CA VAL A 163 -2.70 -12.93 9.50
C VAL A 163 -2.48 -13.78 10.75
N THR A 164 -2.69 -15.09 10.64
CA THR A 164 -2.45 -16.07 11.70
C THR A 164 -1.16 -16.86 11.51
N GLY A 165 -0.63 -16.86 10.26
CA GLY A 165 0.63 -17.51 9.96
C GLY A 165 1.20 -17.11 8.61
N LEU A 166 2.52 -17.21 8.50
CA LEU A 166 3.29 -16.89 7.30
C LEU A 166 4.27 -18.02 6.99
N ASP A 167 4.28 -18.52 5.77
CA ASP A 167 5.33 -19.39 5.25
C ASP A 167 6.39 -18.51 4.61
N CYS A 168 7.58 -18.49 5.17
CA CYS A 168 8.63 -17.54 4.83
C CYS A 168 9.92 -18.23 4.40
N VAL A 169 10.61 -17.65 3.43
CA VAL A 169 11.99 -17.98 3.09
C VAL A 169 12.89 -16.84 3.55
N PHE A 170 13.78 -17.11 4.50
CA PHE A 170 14.71 -16.15 5.09
C PHE A 170 15.99 -16.00 4.26
N ALA A 171 16.81 -14.98 4.55
CA ALA A 171 17.99 -14.62 3.76
C ALA A 171 19.04 -15.73 3.58
N ASP A 172 19.09 -16.70 4.48
CA ASP A 172 19.95 -17.88 4.40
C ASP A 172 19.34 -19.07 3.62
N GLY A 173 18.13 -18.86 3.06
CA GLY A 173 17.37 -19.90 2.37
C GLY A 173 16.61 -20.86 3.31
N THR A 174 16.62 -20.62 4.63
CA THR A 174 15.78 -21.37 5.56
C THR A 174 14.31 -21.06 5.28
N ARG A 175 13.50 -22.09 5.06
CA ARG A 175 12.03 -21.95 4.95
C ARG A 175 11.40 -22.38 6.27
N ALA A 176 10.51 -21.55 6.80
CA ALA A 176 9.76 -21.87 8.01
C ALA A 176 8.35 -21.28 7.99
N PHE A 177 7.41 -22.02 8.58
CA PHE A 177 6.07 -21.51 8.85
C PHE A 177 6.04 -20.85 10.23
N VAL A 178 5.91 -19.52 10.24
CA VAL A 178 5.78 -18.70 11.45
C VAL A 178 4.31 -18.54 11.77
N ARG A 179 3.90 -19.02 12.94
CA ARG A 179 2.50 -18.97 13.40
C ARG A 179 2.34 -18.00 14.56
N ARG A 180 1.27 -17.24 14.55
CA ARG A 180 0.92 -16.31 15.63
C ARG A 180 0.84 -17.03 16.97
N GLY A 181 1.44 -16.43 18.01
CA GLY A 181 1.52 -16.98 19.36
C GLY A 181 2.47 -18.15 19.53
N GLN A 182 3.26 -18.50 18.50
CA GLN A 182 4.25 -19.58 18.59
C GLN A 182 5.67 -19.06 18.38
N ARG A 183 6.62 -19.62 19.13
CA ARG A 183 8.04 -19.35 18.91
C ARG A 183 8.52 -20.09 17.66
N ALA A 184 9.18 -19.39 16.76
CA ALA A 184 9.90 -20.00 15.65
C ALA A 184 11.27 -20.48 16.18
N SER A 185 11.49 -21.78 16.23
CA SER A 185 12.77 -22.40 16.60
C SER A 185 13.51 -22.90 15.37
N GLY A 186 14.84 -22.92 15.41
CA GLY A 186 15.68 -23.41 14.33
C GLY A 186 15.74 -22.49 13.11
N VAL A 187 15.37 -21.22 13.27
CA VAL A 187 15.47 -20.18 12.23
C VAL A 187 16.59 -19.22 12.61
N GLY A 188 17.74 -19.34 11.97
CA GLY A 188 18.94 -18.57 12.32
C GLY A 188 18.74 -17.04 12.28
N ALA A 189 17.93 -16.53 11.36
CA ALA A 189 17.56 -15.12 11.30
C ALA A 189 16.81 -14.65 12.55
N VAL A 190 15.85 -15.46 13.03
CA VAL A 190 15.08 -15.16 14.24
C VAL A 190 15.98 -15.23 15.48
N GLU A 191 16.85 -16.22 15.55
CA GLU A 191 17.81 -16.37 16.67
C GLU A 191 18.77 -15.18 16.74
N ARG A 192 19.29 -14.70 15.59
CA ARG A 192 20.10 -13.47 15.52
C ARG A 192 19.31 -12.26 16.00
N PHE A 193 18.07 -12.08 15.51
CA PHE A 193 17.22 -10.97 15.93
C PHE A 193 17.00 -10.96 17.45
N LEU A 194 16.64 -12.11 18.04
CA LEU A 194 16.39 -12.23 19.48
C LEU A 194 17.65 -11.98 20.32
N ARG A 195 18.83 -12.34 19.83
CA ARG A 195 20.11 -12.14 20.50
C ARG A 195 20.64 -10.70 20.34
N ASP A 196 20.63 -10.16 19.13
CA ASP A 196 21.42 -8.98 18.77
C ASP A 196 20.58 -7.67 18.72
N ALA A 197 19.31 -7.74 18.31
CA ALA A 197 18.44 -6.58 18.15
C ALA A 197 17.37 -6.44 19.26
N ALA A 198 16.70 -7.51 19.59
CA ALA A 198 15.58 -7.52 20.52
C ALA A 198 15.88 -6.89 21.91
N PRO A 199 17.05 -7.07 22.54
CA PRO A 199 17.31 -6.46 23.84
C PRO A 199 17.32 -4.92 23.81
N SER A 200 17.84 -4.31 22.76
CA SER A 200 17.83 -2.85 22.59
C SER A 200 16.44 -2.30 22.26
N ILE A 201 15.69 -3.02 21.43
CA ILE A 201 14.31 -2.69 21.06
C ILE A 201 13.39 -2.75 22.28
N LYS A 202 13.49 -3.80 23.10
CA LYS A 202 12.72 -3.93 24.35
C LYS A 202 13.03 -2.82 25.34
N ARG A 203 14.30 -2.40 25.47
CA ARG A 203 14.68 -1.27 26.33
C ARG A 203 14.09 0.06 25.84
N ALA A 204 14.00 0.27 24.54
CA ALA A 204 13.36 1.45 23.97
C ALA A 204 11.84 1.48 24.23
N GLY A 205 11.22 0.31 24.27
CA GLY A 205 9.79 0.13 24.50
C GLY A 205 8.92 0.40 23.27
N ALA A 206 7.69 -0.11 23.29
CA ALA A 206 6.75 -0.03 22.16
C ALA A 206 6.48 1.42 21.70
N SER A 207 6.44 2.39 22.63
CA SER A 207 6.17 3.80 22.32
C SER A 207 7.22 4.46 21.43
N ALA A 208 8.46 3.95 21.42
CA ALA A 208 9.53 4.46 20.56
C ALA A 208 9.28 4.13 19.07
N PHE A 209 8.45 3.13 18.77
CA PHE A 209 8.17 2.60 17.45
C PHE A 209 6.71 2.84 17.00
N ARG A 210 6.00 3.72 17.69
CA ARG A 210 4.60 4.07 17.39
C ARG A 210 4.44 5.57 17.30
N LEU A 211 3.73 6.02 16.26
CA LEU A 211 3.32 7.41 16.13
C LEU A 211 2.02 7.62 16.92
N PRO A 212 2.01 8.50 17.93
CA PRO A 212 0.86 8.69 18.79
C PRO A 212 -0.39 9.14 18.02
N ASN A 213 -1.53 8.48 18.28
CA ASN A 213 -2.83 8.81 17.70
C ASN A 213 -2.94 8.67 16.17
N VAL A 214 -1.95 8.11 15.48
CA VAL A 214 -2.04 7.73 14.07
C VAL A 214 -2.73 6.38 13.98
N ARG A 215 -3.84 6.29 13.23
CA ARG A 215 -4.65 5.08 13.13
C ARG A 215 -4.15 4.09 12.08
N LYS A 216 -3.63 4.59 10.95
CA LYS A 216 -3.02 3.80 9.89
C LYS A 216 -1.53 4.07 9.83
N GLN A 217 -0.71 3.03 10.02
CA GLN A 217 0.74 3.13 9.96
C GLN A 217 1.31 1.87 9.32
N SER A 218 1.89 2.03 8.14
CA SER A 218 2.63 0.99 7.42
C SER A 218 4.11 1.33 7.26
N SER A 219 4.60 2.33 8.02
CA SER A 219 5.97 2.82 7.97
C SER A 219 6.84 2.10 8.99
N GLY A 220 8.03 1.70 8.56
CA GLY A 220 8.98 0.95 9.40
C GLY A 220 8.54 -0.50 9.63
N TYR A 221 9.20 -1.16 10.58
CA TYR A 221 8.82 -2.51 11.01
C TYR A 221 7.83 -2.48 12.17
N GLY A 222 7.02 -3.52 12.32
CA GLY A 222 6.04 -3.69 13.40
C GLY A 222 6.68 -3.93 14.77
N LEU A 223 7.66 -3.10 15.16
CA LEU A 223 8.40 -3.25 16.41
C LEU A 223 7.57 -2.87 17.63
N ALA A 224 6.61 -1.96 17.49
CA ALA A 224 5.70 -1.62 18.58
C ALA A 224 4.84 -2.83 18.96
N GLU A 225 4.21 -3.46 17.97
CA GLU A 225 3.37 -4.64 18.15
C GLU A 225 4.21 -5.84 18.64
N TRP A 226 5.42 -5.98 18.09
CA TRP A 226 6.35 -7.01 18.56
C TRP A 226 6.77 -6.80 20.03
N CYS A 227 7.02 -5.58 20.46
CA CYS A 227 7.33 -5.28 21.87
C CYS A 227 6.18 -5.65 22.83
N GLU A 228 4.93 -5.53 22.37
CA GLU A 228 3.74 -5.82 23.18
C GLU A 228 3.45 -7.33 23.28
N GLY A 229 3.65 -8.07 22.17
CA GLY A 229 3.24 -9.48 22.08
C GLY A 229 4.38 -10.47 21.83
N GLU A 230 5.57 -10.02 21.52
CA GLU A 230 6.72 -10.83 21.07
C GLU A 230 6.39 -11.76 19.88
N ASP A 231 5.37 -11.41 19.10
CA ASP A 231 4.88 -12.22 18.00
C ASP A 231 5.62 -11.86 16.69
N LEU A 232 6.24 -12.88 16.08
CA LEU A 232 7.01 -12.69 14.84
C LEU A 232 6.12 -12.38 13.64
N VAL A 233 4.85 -12.79 13.64
CA VAL A 233 3.91 -12.42 12.56
C VAL A 233 3.74 -10.92 12.53
N ASP A 234 3.70 -10.25 13.69
CA ASP A 234 3.58 -8.79 13.76
C ASP A 234 4.82 -8.07 13.19
N LEU A 235 6.01 -8.66 13.34
CA LEU A 235 7.25 -8.13 12.78
C LEU A 235 7.36 -8.35 11.27
N LEU A 236 6.90 -9.52 10.77
CA LEU A 236 7.02 -9.90 9.36
C LEU A 236 5.96 -9.23 8.47
N VAL A 237 4.74 -8.97 9.01
CA VAL A 237 3.73 -8.18 8.31
C VAL A 237 4.14 -6.71 8.30
N GLY A 238 4.21 -6.12 7.11
CA GLY A 238 4.71 -4.75 6.87
C GLY A 238 6.22 -4.69 6.63
N SER A 239 6.91 -5.84 6.48
CA SER A 239 8.37 -5.85 6.24
C SER A 239 8.77 -5.64 4.78
N GLU A 240 7.84 -5.51 3.86
CA GLU A 240 8.04 -5.21 2.43
C GLU A 240 9.08 -6.11 1.72
N GLY A 241 9.16 -7.38 2.16
CA GLY A 241 10.09 -8.34 1.60
C GLY A 241 11.55 -8.11 1.99
N THR A 242 11.82 -7.30 3.02
CA THR A 242 13.19 -6.99 3.49
C THR A 242 13.69 -7.94 4.59
N LEU A 243 12.79 -8.66 5.28
CA LEU A 243 13.14 -9.60 6.35
C LEU A 243 13.01 -11.06 5.92
N ALA A 244 12.08 -11.34 4.99
CA ALA A 244 11.85 -12.65 4.40
C ALA A 244 11.03 -12.52 3.12
N ILE A 245 11.04 -13.55 2.26
CA ILE A 245 10.12 -13.69 1.12
C ILE A 245 8.94 -14.54 1.57
N ILE A 246 7.72 -13.98 1.53
CA ILE A 246 6.49 -14.68 1.90
C ILE A 246 6.07 -15.58 0.75
N VAL A 247 5.98 -16.89 1.00
CA VAL A 247 5.59 -17.90 0.02
C VAL A 247 4.25 -18.58 0.34
N GLY A 248 3.62 -18.24 1.46
CA GLY A 248 2.30 -18.70 1.84
C GLY A 248 1.76 -17.88 3.01
N VAL A 249 0.43 -17.78 3.13
CA VAL A 249 -0.25 -17.00 4.17
C VAL A 249 -1.42 -17.80 4.72
N GLU A 250 -1.57 -17.81 6.05
CA GLU A 250 -2.78 -18.25 6.73
C GLU A 250 -3.54 -17.03 7.24
N LEU A 251 -4.76 -16.87 6.73
CA LEU A 251 -5.64 -15.74 7.02
C LEU A 251 -6.71 -16.13 8.04
N LYS A 252 -7.07 -15.18 8.91
CA LYS A 252 -8.28 -15.23 9.72
C LYS A 252 -9.43 -14.60 8.96
N LEU A 253 -10.61 -15.22 9.02
CA LEU A 253 -11.87 -14.73 8.46
C LEU A 253 -12.84 -14.36 9.59
N THR A 254 -13.86 -13.56 9.27
CA THR A 254 -14.92 -13.18 10.22
C THR A 254 -16.29 -13.45 9.62
N PRO A 255 -17.34 -13.65 10.42
CA PRO A 255 -18.71 -13.70 9.92
C PRO A 255 -19.05 -12.43 9.14
N ARG A 256 -19.81 -12.58 8.05
CA ARG A 256 -20.35 -11.42 7.33
C ARG A 256 -21.27 -10.62 8.23
N ALA A 257 -21.27 -9.31 8.09
CA ALA A 257 -22.27 -8.46 8.70
C ALA A 257 -23.68 -8.86 8.24
N GLY A 258 -24.64 -8.85 9.14
CA GLY A 258 -26.03 -9.19 8.83
C GLY A 258 -26.79 -8.08 8.11
N GLY A 259 -26.27 -6.85 8.16
CA GLY A 259 -26.81 -5.68 7.45
C GLY A 259 -25.72 -4.66 7.11
N ARG A 260 -25.93 -3.96 6.01
CA ARG A 260 -25.14 -2.84 5.57
C ARG A 260 -26.03 -1.68 5.17
N ALA A 261 -25.60 -0.47 5.49
CA ALA A 261 -26.27 0.75 5.05
C ALA A 261 -25.22 1.84 4.81
N GLY A 262 -25.52 2.77 3.92
CA GLY A 262 -24.60 3.84 3.57
C GLY A 262 -25.29 5.19 3.44
N LEU A 263 -24.52 6.25 3.54
CA LEU A 263 -24.97 7.60 3.21
C LEU A 263 -23.84 8.41 2.59
N ILE A 264 -24.22 9.45 1.87
CA ILE A 264 -23.33 10.50 1.38
C ILE A 264 -23.78 11.83 1.97
N ALA A 265 -22.82 12.62 2.49
CA ALA A 265 -23.09 13.93 3.09
C ALA A 265 -22.13 14.98 2.53
N GLY A 266 -22.66 16.13 2.11
CA GLY A 266 -21.90 17.25 1.56
C GLY A 266 -21.79 18.42 2.52
N PHE A 267 -20.59 18.97 2.68
CA PHE A 267 -20.26 20.03 3.64
C PHE A 267 -19.77 21.30 2.93
N PRO A 268 -20.13 22.49 3.45
CA PRO A 268 -19.67 23.78 2.90
C PRO A 268 -18.22 24.11 3.28
N ASP A 269 -17.65 23.40 4.25
CA ASP A 269 -16.27 23.60 4.69
C ASP A 269 -15.61 22.28 5.10
N LEU A 270 -14.30 22.27 5.08
CA LEU A 270 -13.48 21.09 5.37
C LEU A 270 -13.47 20.78 6.89
N GLU A 271 -13.58 21.80 7.72
CA GLU A 271 -13.56 21.68 9.18
C GLU A 271 -14.79 20.93 9.69
N GLY A 272 -15.95 21.30 9.20
CA GLY A 272 -17.21 20.61 9.49
C GLY A 272 -17.16 19.15 9.06
N ALA A 273 -16.67 18.88 7.82
CA ALA A 273 -16.50 17.52 7.34
C ALA A 273 -15.54 16.71 8.21
N ALA A 274 -14.38 17.26 8.59
CA ALA A 274 -13.39 16.55 9.40
C ALA A 274 -13.88 16.31 10.83
N ALA A 275 -14.57 17.29 11.42
CA ALA A 275 -15.20 17.13 12.74
C ALA A 275 -16.32 16.07 12.72
N ALA A 276 -17.14 16.07 11.67
CA ALA A 276 -18.15 15.05 11.45
C ALA A 276 -17.51 13.66 11.30
N ALA A 277 -16.46 13.51 10.49
CA ALA A 277 -15.75 12.25 10.31
C ALA A 277 -15.25 11.66 11.64
N GLY A 278 -14.70 12.49 12.53
CA GLY A 278 -14.27 12.08 13.87
C GLY A 278 -15.43 11.55 14.72
N ARG A 279 -16.58 12.24 14.72
CA ARG A 279 -17.80 11.82 15.45
C ARG A 279 -18.40 10.55 14.87
N LEU A 280 -18.54 10.47 13.55
CA LEU A 280 -19.06 9.30 12.84
C LEU A 280 -18.25 8.04 13.13
N THR A 281 -16.93 8.17 13.14
CA THR A 281 -16.03 7.08 13.51
C THR A 281 -16.24 6.65 14.96
N ALA A 282 -16.33 7.60 15.90
CA ALA A 282 -16.57 7.31 17.32
C ALA A 282 -17.96 6.68 17.55
N ALA A 283 -18.95 7.03 16.72
CA ALA A 283 -20.30 6.46 16.75
C ALA A 283 -20.41 5.10 16.03
N GLY A 284 -19.31 4.54 15.54
CA GLY A 284 -19.26 3.18 15.01
C GLY A 284 -19.49 3.05 13.50
N ALA A 285 -19.27 4.10 12.72
CA ALA A 285 -19.17 3.98 11.26
C ALA A 285 -18.12 2.93 10.88
N SER A 286 -18.43 2.11 9.87
CA SER A 286 -17.51 1.08 9.36
C SER A 286 -16.49 1.66 8.38
N ALA A 287 -16.88 2.69 7.62
CA ALA A 287 -16.02 3.48 6.75
C ALA A 287 -16.47 4.95 6.76
N VAL A 288 -15.51 5.87 6.67
CA VAL A 288 -15.75 7.31 6.50
C VAL A 288 -14.74 7.85 5.49
N GLU A 289 -15.18 8.01 4.25
CA GLU A 289 -14.35 8.45 3.13
C GLU A 289 -14.54 9.94 2.84
N LEU A 290 -13.46 10.63 2.45
CA LEU A 290 -13.48 12.01 2.00
C LEU A 290 -13.33 12.09 0.49
N LEU A 291 -14.14 12.93 -0.15
CA LEU A 291 -13.89 13.51 -1.47
C LEU A 291 -13.73 15.02 -1.28
N ASP A 292 -12.55 15.52 -1.52
CA ASP A 292 -12.23 16.94 -1.38
C ASP A 292 -12.77 17.76 -2.56
N ARG A 293 -12.89 19.07 -2.41
CA ARG A 293 -13.30 19.99 -3.47
C ARG A 293 -12.53 19.77 -4.78
N SER A 294 -11.21 19.56 -4.69
CA SER A 294 -10.39 19.28 -5.88
C SER A 294 -10.84 18.03 -6.65
N PHE A 295 -11.30 17.00 -5.93
CA PHE A 295 -11.91 15.82 -6.53
C PHE A 295 -13.24 16.16 -7.21
N ILE A 296 -14.11 16.90 -6.51
CA ILE A 296 -15.45 17.26 -7.00
C ILE A 296 -15.33 18.10 -8.27
N GLU A 297 -14.45 19.10 -8.30
CA GLU A 297 -14.21 19.98 -9.45
C GLU A 297 -13.73 19.18 -10.67
N ILE A 298 -12.76 18.29 -10.51
CA ILE A 298 -12.28 17.46 -11.62
C ILE A 298 -13.35 16.46 -12.07
N ALA A 299 -14.08 15.85 -11.14
CA ALA A 299 -15.14 14.92 -11.47
C ALA A 299 -16.28 15.57 -12.25
N THR A 300 -16.68 16.80 -11.88
CA THR A 300 -17.72 17.56 -12.58
C THR A 300 -17.26 18.11 -13.93
N SER A 301 -15.98 18.47 -14.05
CA SER A 301 -15.42 19.02 -15.31
C SER A 301 -15.17 17.94 -16.38
N SER A 302 -15.25 16.67 -16.04
CA SER A 302 -14.99 15.55 -16.97
C SER A 302 -16.05 15.40 -18.08
N GLY A 303 -17.20 16.06 -17.92
CA GLY A 303 -18.34 15.97 -18.86
C GLY A 303 -19.16 14.68 -18.72
N ASP A 304 -18.70 13.71 -17.95
CA ASP A 304 -19.47 12.50 -17.66
C ASP A 304 -20.45 12.75 -16.49
N PRO A 305 -21.69 12.25 -16.53
CA PRO A 305 -22.61 12.40 -15.43
C PRO A 305 -22.09 11.65 -14.21
N LEU A 306 -22.03 12.34 -13.06
CA LEU A 306 -21.69 11.70 -11.79
C LEU A 306 -22.73 10.64 -11.43
N PRO A 307 -22.33 9.54 -10.79
CA PRO A 307 -23.26 8.52 -10.28
C PRO A 307 -24.32 9.09 -9.33
N ILE A 308 -24.00 10.19 -8.66
CA ILE A 308 -24.88 10.96 -7.77
C ILE A 308 -24.67 12.45 -8.08
N ALA A 309 -25.77 13.18 -8.26
CA ALA A 309 -25.73 14.63 -8.43
C ALA A 309 -25.32 15.29 -7.10
N LEU A 310 -24.32 16.14 -7.15
CA LEU A 310 -23.84 16.90 -6.00
C LEU A 310 -24.25 18.37 -6.13
N PRO A 311 -24.73 19.01 -5.07
CA PRO A 311 -25.02 20.46 -5.06
C PRO A 311 -23.75 21.29 -5.28
N PHE A 312 -23.92 22.52 -5.76
CA PHE A 312 -22.84 23.48 -5.85
C PHE A 312 -22.42 23.98 -4.46
N GLY A 313 -21.17 24.43 -4.35
CA GLY A 313 -20.65 25.07 -3.15
C GLY A 313 -20.18 24.11 -2.06
N LEU A 314 -20.03 22.83 -2.37
CA LEU A 314 -19.46 21.87 -1.44
C LEU A 314 -17.92 21.96 -1.46
N GLU A 315 -17.32 22.05 -0.27
CA GLU A 315 -15.87 21.95 -0.05
C GLU A 315 -15.41 20.52 0.19
N ALA A 316 -16.31 19.67 0.69
CA ALA A 316 -16.02 18.29 0.98
C ALA A 316 -17.29 17.43 0.92
N VAL A 317 -17.13 16.18 0.54
CA VAL A 317 -18.17 15.16 0.59
C VAL A 317 -17.64 13.99 1.42
N LEU A 318 -18.45 13.54 2.38
CA LEU A 318 -18.19 12.30 3.11
C LEU A 318 -19.07 11.17 2.55
N ILE A 319 -18.46 9.99 2.38
CA ILE A 319 -19.16 8.73 2.14
C ILE A 319 -19.01 7.89 3.39
N ILE A 320 -20.13 7.49 3.98
CA ILE A 320 -20.19 6.77 5.25
C ILE A 320 -20.83 5.42 5.03
N GLU A 321 -20.26 4.36 5.59
CA GLU A 321 -20.84 3.04 5.62
C GLU A 321 -20.99 2.53 7.05
N VAL A 322 -22.04 1.74 7.26
CA VAL A 322 -22.34 1.04 8.51
C VAL A 322 -22.48 -0.45 8.22
N GLU A 323 -21.83 -1.26 9.02
CA GLU A 323 -22.05 -2.70 9.11
C GLU A 323 -22.62 -3.03 10.50
N ASP A 324 -23.69 -3.84 10.56
CA ASP A 324 -24.29 -4.26 11.82
C ASP A 324 -24.80 -5.72 11.75
N ILE A 325 -25.34 -6.22 12.87
CA ILE A 325 -25.81 -7.60 13.02
C ILE A 325 -27.05 -7.92 12.17
N SER A 326 -27.80 -6.89 11.74
CA SER A 326 -28.99 -7.02 10.89
C SER A 326 -29.19 -5.74 10.06
N GLU A 327 -29.98 -5.83 9.01
CA GLU A 327 -30.39 -4.67 8.19
C GLU A 327 -31.13 -3.61 9.02
N GLY A 328 -32.00 -4.03 9.95
CA GLY A 328 -32.69 -3.11 10.86
C GLY A 328 -31.72 -2.32 11.75
N ALA A 329 -30.77 -3.01 12.38
CA ALA A 329 -29.75 -2.37 13.21
C ALA A 329 -28.84 -1.43 12.41
N ALA A 330 -28.45 -1.83 11.18
CA ALA A 330 -27.70 -0.97 10.28
C ALA A 330 -28.49 0.28 9.87
N GLY A 331 -29.78 0.16 9.59
CA GLY A 331 -30.66 1.28 9.28
C GLY A 331 -30.87 2.23 10.47
N ASP A 332 -30.98 1.71 11.68
CA ASP A 332 -31.10 2.52 12.90
C ASP A 332 -29.81 3.31 13.13
N ARG A 333 -28.67 2.65 13.00
CA ARG A 333 -27.35 3.29 13.11
C ARG A 333 -27.18 4.36 12.03
N LEU A 334 -27.59 4.07 10.79
CA LEU A 334 -27.48 5.04 9.70
C LEU A 334 -28.25 6.33 10.00
N ARG A 335 -29.47 6.22 10.56
CA ARG A 335 -30.26 7.40 10.96
C ARG A 335 -29.58 8.23 12.05
N GLU A 336 -28.95 7.58 13.03
CA GLU A 336 -28.13 8.25 14.04
C GLU A 336 -26.99 9.03 13.39
N LEU A 337 -26.24 8.39 12.48
CA LEU A 337 -25.12 9.02 11.77
C LEU A 337 -25.56 10.14 10.82
N SER A 338 -26.73 10.01 10.18
CA SER A 338 -27.35 11.08 9.40
C SER A 338 -27.61 12.33 10.26
N GLY A 339 -28.18 12.15 11.44
CA GLY A 339 -28.37 13.26 12.42
C GLY A 339 -27.03 13.91 12.84
N TRP A 340 -25.96 13.14 12.99
CA TRP A 340 -24.63 13.72 13.26
C TRP A 340 -24.08 14.54 12.08
N CYS A 341 -24.38 14.15 10.84
CA CYS A 341 -24.02 14.95 9.66
C CYS A 341 -24.80 16.27 9.61
N GLU A 342 -26.11 16.23 9.87
CA GLU A 342 -26.97 17.44 9.95
C GLU A 342 -26.45 18.40 11.01
N ALA A 343 -26.25 17.90 12.24
CA ALA A 343 -25.72 18.69 13.35
C ALA A 343 -24.30 19.22 13.09
N GLY A 344 -23.53 18.55 12.21
CA GLY A 344 -22.22 18.97 11.74
C GLY A 344 -22.24 19.99 10.60
N GLY A 345 -23.43 20.45 10.15
CA GLY A 345 -23.59 21.47 9.12
C GLY A 345 -23.58 20.93 7.69
N ALA A 346 -23.89 19.65 7.48
CA ALA A 346 -24.05 19.12 6.13
C ALA A 346 -25.20 19.82 5.39
N LEU A 347 -24.93 20.29 4.17
CA LEU A 347 -25.94 20.94 3.28
C LEU A 347 -26.70 19.92 2.43
N PHE A 348 -26.18 18.71 2.33
CA PHE A 348 -26.73 17.65 1.49
C PHE A 348 -26.51 16.32 2.19
N ILE A 349 -27.56 15.51 2.27
CA ILE A 349 -27.48 14.13 2.77
C ILE A 349 -28.36 13.25 1.88
N GLN A 350 -27.80 12.12 1.47
CA GLN A 350 -28.58 11.09 0.78
C GLN A 350 -28.25 9.72 1.40
N GLU A 351 -29.24 9.08 1.98
CA GLU A 351 -29.14 7.73 2.51
C GLU A 351 -29.27 6.68 1.39
N ALA A 352 -28.53 5.60 1.49
CA ALA A 352 -28.68 4.40 0.70
C ALA A 352 -29.37 3.33 1.54
N ARG A 353 -30.63 3.08 1.24
CA ARG A 353 -31.45 2.06 1.89
C ARG A 353 -31.56 0.76 1.06
N ASP A 354 -30.88 0.72 -0.06
CA ASP A 354 -30.81 -0.41 -0.97
C ASP A 354 -29.40 -0.54 -1.55
N ASP A 355 -29.06 -1.76 -1.98
CA ASP A 355 -27.74 -2.08 -2.53
C ASP A 355 -27.43 -1.28 -3.79
N ALA A 356 -28.42 -0.98 -4.64
CA ALA A 356 -28.20 -0.24 -5.88
C ALA A 356 -27.78 1.21 -5.60
N THR A 357 -28.40 1.85 -4.61
CA THR A 357 -28.06 3.21 -4.19
C THR A 357 -26.69 3.22 -3.50
N ASN A 358 -26.42 2.25 -2.62
CA ASN A 358 -25.11 2.13 -1.98
C ASN A 358 -24.00 1.91 -3.00
N HIS A 359 -24.24 1.06 -4.00
CA HIS A 359 -23.29 0.85 -5.10
C HIS A 359 -23.04 2.13 -5.91
N ARG A 360 -24.04 2.99 -6.15
CA ARG A 360 -23.84 4.28 -6.81
C ARG A 360 -22.99 5.23 -5.98
N ILE A 361 -23.18 5.27 -4.65
CA ILE A 361 -22.35 6.07 -3.73
C ILE A 361 -20.88 5.64 -3.84
N TRP A 362 -20.60 4.35 -3.75
CA TRP A 362 -19.23 3.83 -3.86
C TRP A 362 -18.63 4.00 -5.26
N ARG A 363 -19.45 3.95 -6.32
CA ARG A 363 -18.98 4.28 -7.67
C ARG A 363 -18.46 5.72 -7.76
N LEU A 364 -19.05 6.68 -7.04
CA LEU A 364 -18.53 8.04 -6.97
C LEU A 364 -17.12 8.05 -6.37
N ARG A 365 -16.90 7.31 -5.28
CA ARG A 365 -15.56 7.17 -4.64
C ARG A 365 -14.52 6.60 -5.62
N HIS A 366 -14.90 5.64 -6.42
CA HIS A 366 -14.00 4.99 -7.38
C HIS A 366 -13.84 5.75 -8.70
N ALA A 367 -14.59 6.82 -8.93
CA ALA A 367 -14.53 7.61 -10.16
C ALA A 367 -13.20 8.37 -10.34
N ALA A 368 -12.44 8.61 -9.28
CA ALA A 368 -11.16 9.34 -9.34
C ALA A 368 -10.20 8.74 -10.37
N SER A 369 -9.92 7.44 -10.29
CA SER A 369 -8.94 6.79 -11.17
C SER A 369 -9.30 6.85 -12.67
N PRO A 370 -10.54 6.56 -13.11
CA PRO A 370 -10.95 6.75 -14.50
C PRO A 370 -10.86 8.19 -14.97
N ILE A 371 -11.23 9.15 -14.12
CA ILE A 371 -11.19 10.58 -14.45
C ILE A 371 -9.75 11.04 -14.63
N LEU A 372 -8.85 10.68 -13.71
CA LEU A 372 -7.43 11.03 -13.79
C LEU A 372 -6.74 10.45 -15.03
N ASN A 373 -7.17 9.27 -15.50
CA ASN A 373 -6.66 8.67 -16.74
C ASN A 373 -7.14 9.37 -18.03
N ARG A 374 -8.18 10.21 -17.94
CA ARG A 374 -8.71 10.99 -19.10
C ARG A 374 -8.26 12.44 -19.11
N LEU A 375 -7.46 12.86 -18.15
CA LEU A 375 -6.87 14.20 -18.14
C LEU A 375 -6.04 14.44 -19.40
N ALA A 376 -5.78 15.72 -19.70
CA ALA A 376 -4.98 16.10 -20.86
C ALA A 376 -3.76 15.19 -21.00
N PRO A 377 -3.46 14.63 -22.20
CA PRO A 377 -2.40 13.62 -22.40
C PRO A 377 -1.01 14.04 -21.89
N ARG A 378 -0.83 15.36 -21.69
CA ARG A 378 0.41 15.94 -21.15
C ARG A 378 0.55 15.83 -19.63
N LEU A 379 -0.56 15.65 -18.88
CA LEU A 379 -0.55 15.60 -17.42
C LEU A 379 -0.39 14.16 -16.95
N GLN A 380 0.61 13.93 -16.10
CA GLN A 380 0.83 12.68 -15.42
C GLN A 380 0.28 12.77 -14.00
N SER A 381 -0.57 11.82 -13.61
CA SER A 381 -0.98 11.68 -12.20
C SER A 381 0.14 11.02 -11.42
N MET A 382 0.85 11.80 -10.61
CA MET A 382 1.99 11.30 -9.83
C MET A 382 1.65 11.20 -8.34
N GLN A 383 1.83 10.01 -7.81
CA GLN A 383 1.62 9.69 -6.40
C GLN A 383 2.93 9.87 -5.63
N LEU A 384 3.32 11.13 -5.39
CA LEU A 384 4.56 11.48 -4.69
C LEU A 384 4.36 11.56 -3.17
N VAL A 385 3.20 12.07 -2.75
CA VAL A 385 2.84 12.36 -1.36
C VAL A 385 1.45 11.78 -1.02
N GLU A 386 1.17 10.60 -1.59
CA GLU A 386 -0.19 10.08 -1.76
C GLU A 386 -0.74 9.28 -0.57
N ASP A 387 0.05 9.08 0.51
CA ASP A 387 -0.30 8.10 1.55
C ASP A 387 -0.10 8.67 2.96
N GLY A 388 -0.22 10.00 3.10
CA GLY A 388 -0.03 10.68 4.37
C GLY A 388 -1.20 10.42 5.33
N CYS A 389 -0.88 9.99 6.55
CA CYS A 389 -1.85 9.79 7.61
C CYS A 389 -1.43 10.58 8.86
N VAL A 390 -2.37 11.32 9.43
CA VAL A 390 -2.15 12.17 10.60
C VAL A 390 -3.15 11.81 11.71
N PRO A 391 -2.95 12.22 12.96
CA PRO A 391 -4.00 12.10 13.97
C PRO A 391 -5.32 12.69 13.47
N PRO A 392 -6.46 11.99 13.57
CA PRO A 392 -7.73 12.44 12.99
C PRO A 392 -8.14 13.86 13.39
N ALA A 393 -7.81 14.31 14.61
CA ALA A 393 -8.05 15.68 15.07
C ALA A 393 -7.27 16.75 14.26
N ARG A 394 -6.21 16.35 13.53
CA ARG A 394 -5.38 17.24 12.70
C ARG A 394 -5.69 17.12 11.21
N PHE A 395 -6.70 16.33 10.84
CA PHE A 395 -6.96 15.97 9.44
C PHE A 395 -7.31 17.18 8.56
N ALA A 396 -8.17 18.10 9.02
CA ALA A 396 -8.49 19.32 8.28
C ALA A 396 -7.24 20.20 8.04
N GLU A 397 -6.37 20.32 9.05
CA GLU A 397 -5.10 21.06 8.92
C GLU A 397 -4.18 20.42 7.90
N TYR A 398 -4.10 19.09 7.89
CA TYR A 398 -3.34 18.32 6.90
C TYR A 398 -3.83 18.59 5.49
N VAL A 399 -5.13 18.41 5.19
CA VAL A 399 -5.68 18.64 3.85
C VAL A 399 -5.47 20.09 3.37
N ARG A 400 -5.69 21.08 4.26
CA ARG A 400 -5.38 22.49 3.93
C ARG A 400 -3.91 22.72 3.65
N GLY A 401 -3.03 22.08 4.41
CA GLY A 401 -1.58 22.15 4.22
C GLY A 401 -1.17 21.56 2.87
N VAL A 402 -1.71 20.41 2.50
CA VAL A 402 -1.51 19.79 1.18
C VAL A 402 -2.00 20.69 0.05
N ARG A 403 -3.21 21.28 0.17
CA ARG A 403 -3.72 22.26 -0.81
C ARG A 403 -2.75 23.45 -0.96
N ARG A 404 -2.15 23.96 0.12
CA ARG A 404 -1.14 25.03 0.07
C ARG A 404 0.14 24.57 -0.61
N ALA A 405 0.64 23.38 -0.30
CA ALA A 405 1.87 22.85 -0.90
C ALA A 405 1.70 22.61 -2.41
N LEU A 406 0.55 22.08 -2.86
CA LEU A 406 0.22 21.94 -4.29
C LEU A 406 0.24 23.31 -5.00
N ARG A 407 -0.39 24.34 -4.41
CA ARG A 407 -0.37 25.71 -4.97
C ARG A 407 1.04 26.30 -5.02
N ALA A 408 1.85 26.13 -3.96
CA ALA A 408 3.22 26.61 -3.92
C ALA A 408 4.10 25.92 -4.99
N ALA A 409 3.89 24.63 -5.21
CA ALA A 409 4.53 23.88 -6.28
C ALA A 409 3.93 24.15 -7.67
N ARG A 410 2.87 24.96 -7.77
CA ARG A 410 2.12 25.24 -9.01
C ARG A 410 1.61 23.98 -9.70
N PHE A 411 1.15 23.02 -8.92
CA PHE A 411 0.48 21.81 -9.42
C PHE A 411 -1.00 21.83 -9.07
N GLN A 412 -1.80 21.31 -9.97
CA GLN A 412 -3.13 20.83 -9.63
C GLN A 412 -3.00 19.48 -8.94
N GLY A 413 -3.98 19.11 -8.14
CA GLY A 413 -3.99 17.83 -7.49
C GLY A 413 -5.39 17.43 -7.08
N VAL A 414 -5.58 16.13 -6.87
CA VAL A 414 -6.83 15.53 -6.41
C VAL A 414 -6.60 14.95 -5.03
N ILE A 415 -7.44 15.31 -4.07
CA ILE A 415 -7.37 14.84 -2.69
C ILE A 415 -8.64 14.04 -2.38
N PHE A 416 -8.47 12.84 -1.86
CA PHE A 416 -9.53 11.97 -1.37
C PHE A 416 -8.92 11.00 -0.35
N GLY A 417 -9.73 10.26 0.42
CA GLY A 417 -9.15 9.28 1.33
C GLY A 417 -10.05 8.90 2.49
N HIS A 418 -9.47 8.30 3.49
CA HIS A 418 -10.11 7.68 4.64
C HIS A 418 -10.16 8.67 5.82
N ALA A 419 -11.12 9.60 5.78
CA ALA A 419 -11.24 10.67 6.77
C ALA A 419 -11.37 10.14 8.20
N GLY A 420 -12.05 9.00 8.38
CA GLY A 420 -12.18 8.36 9.70
C GLY A 420 -10.85 7.96 10.32
N ASP A 421 -9.84 7.70 9.50
CA ASP A 421 -8.48 7.36 9.93
C ASP A 421 -7.51 8.56 9.97
N GLY A 422 -7.93 9.71 9.46
CA GLY A 422 -7.04 10.86 9.27
C GLY A 422 -6.06 10.69 8.10
N HIS A 423 -6.44 9.91 7.09
CA HIS A 423 -5.61 9.49 5.98
C HIS A 423 -6.14 10.08 4.66
N ALA A 424 -5.25 10.64 3.84
CA ALA A 424 -5.62 11.17 2.54
C ALA A 424 -4.65 10.75 1.43
N HIS A 425 -5.23 10.42 0.27
CA HIS A 425 -4.52 10.20 -0.98
C HIS A 425 -4.43 11.49 -1.78
N VAL A 426 -3.24 11.77 -2.31
CA VAL A 426 -2.95 12.99 -3.05
C VAL A 426 -2.34 12.63 -4.40
N ASN A 427 -3.05 12.91 -5.47
CA ASN A 427 -2.56 12.73 -6.83
C ASN A 427 -2.19 14.09 -7.42
N ALA A 428 -0.88 14.40 -7.50
CA ALA A 428 -0.40 15.60 -8.16
C ALA A 428 -0.42 15.43 -9.68
N LEU A 429 -0.91 16.44 -10.40
CA LEU A 429 -1.01 16.45 -11.86
C LEU A 429 0.15 17.26 -12.42
N ILE A 430 1.11 16.57 -13.04
CA ILE A 430 2.41 17.14 -13.43
C ILE A 430 2.62 17.02 -14.94
N ASP A 431 2.95 18.15 -15.59
CA ASP A 431 3.48 18.15 -16.97
C ASP A 431 5.01 18.02 -16.89
N VAL A 432 5.52 16.84 -17.24
CA VAL A 432 6.97 16.55 -17.20
C VAL A 432 7.77 17.25 -18.32
N ARG A 433 7.12 17.94 -19.24
CA ARG A 433 7.77 18.75 -20.27
C ARG A 433 8.14 20.14 -19.77
N ASP A 434 7.55 20.59 -18.65
CA ASP A 434 7.97 21.83 -17.99
C ASP A 434 9.41 21.65 -17.48
N ALA A 435 10.30 22.58 -17.82
CA ALA A 435 11.71 22.45 -17.50
C ALA A 435 12.00 22.37 -15.98
N ASP A 436 11.13 22.95 -15.14
CA ASP A 436 11.25 23.01 -13.69
C ASP A 436 10.38 21.98 -12.94
N TRP A 437 9.74 21.03 -13.65
CA TRP A 437 8.81 20.06 -13.02
C TRP A 437 9.44 19.28 -11.86
N ARG A 438 10.71 18.86 -12.01
CA ARG A 438 11.41 18.07 -11.00
C ARG A 438 11.62 18.88 -9.71
N ALA A 439 12.15 20.11 -9.85
CA ALA A 439 12.36 21.01 -8.70
C ALA A 439 11.04 21.31 -7.96
N ARG A 440 9.94 21.47 -8.69
CA ARG A 440 8.60 21.66 -8.12
C ARG A 440 8.08 20.40 -7.45
N ALA A 441 8.34 19.22 -8.00
CA ALA A 441 7.96 17.94 -7.41
C ALA A 441 8.75 17.70 -6.10
N GLU A 442 10.04 18.02 -6.07
CA GLU A 442 10.88 17.97 -4.86
C GLU A 442 10.40 18.97 -3.79
N LEU A 443 9.99 20.18 -4.21
CA LEU A 443 9.37 21.16 -3.32
C LEU A 443 8.10 20.60 -2.68
N LEU A 444 7.19 20.04 -3.47
CA LEU A 444 5.95 19.43 -2.97
C LEU A 444 6.25 18.32 -1.97
N LEU A 445 7.17 17.40 -2.32
CA LEU A 445 7.54 16.27 -1.47
C LEU A 445 8.13 16.76 -0.13
N ARG A 446 9.02 17.73 -0.16
CA ARG A 446 9.63 18.33 1.03
C ARG A 446 8.59 18.99 1.92
N ASP A 447 7.71 19.82 1.34
CA ASP A 447 6.75 20.63 2.08
C ASP A 447 5.68 19.76 2.74
N VAL A 448 5.18 18.74 2.01
CA VAL A 448 4.21 17.78 2.58
C VAL A 448 4.88 16.89 3.63
N THR A 449 6.12 16.44 3.41
CA THR A 449 6.88 15.68 4.43
C THR A 449 7.02 16.49 5.72
N THR A 450 7.40 17.76 5.61
CA THR A 450 7.54 18.67 6.75
C THR A 450 6.19 18.89 7.46
N LEU A 451 5.12 19.07 6.70
CA LEU A 451 3.76 19.18 7.23
C LEU A 451 3.36 17.93 8.02
N VAL A 452 3.48 16.74 7.42
CA VAL A 452 3.12 15.47 8.06
C VAL A 452 3.91 15.28 9.36
N ALA A 453 5.22 15.53 9.35
CA ALA A 453 6.08 15.46 10.54
C ALA A 453 5.61 16.44 11.63
N SER A 454 5.28 17.69 11.27
CA SER A 454 4.80 18.70 12.23
C SER A 454 3.44 18.37 12.85
N LEU A 455 2.64 17.55 12.16
CA LEU A 455 1.33 17.08 12.63
C LEU A 455 1.45 15.77 13.44
N GLY A 456 2.65 15.20 13.58
CA GLY A 456 2.86 13.91 14.24
C GLY A 456 2.34 12.71 13.43
N GLY A 457 2.32 12.84 12.11
CA GLY A 457 1.81 11.84 11.17
C GLY A 457 2.88 10.95 10.56
N THR A 458 2.44 10.08 9.64
CA THR A 458 3.29 9.20 8.81
C THR A 458 3.12 9.50 7.32
N LEU A 459 4.16 9.24 6.53
CA LEU A 459 4.10 9.29 5.06
C LEU A 459 3.55 8.00 4.45
N ALA A 460 3.48 6.92 5.22
CA ALA A 460 2.98 5.61 4.79
C ALA A 460 1.85 5.15 5.71
N GLY A 461 0.62 5.46 5.33
CA GLY A 461 -0.59 5.00 6.00
C GLY A 461 -0.88 3.52 5.72
N GLU A 462 -0.83 3.11 4.44
CA GLU A 462 -1.20 1.75 4.02
C GLU A 462 -0.35 1.17 2.87
N HIS A 463 0.44 1.98 2.14
CA HIS A 463 1.18 1.54 0.96
C HIS A 463 2.64 1.14 1.23
N GLY A 464 3.11 1.28 2.48
CA GLY A 464 4.49 1.04 2.89
C GLY A 464 5.45 2.19 2.54
N ASP A 465 6.68 2.09 2.99
CA ASP A 465 7.70 3.10 2.72
C ASP A 465 8.30 2.95 1.32
N GLY A 466 8.52 1.72 0.89
CA GLY A 466 9.19 1.43 -0.37
C GLY A 466 10.52 2.15 -0.50
N ARG A 467 10.96 2.35 -1.74
CA ARG A 467 12.15 3.18 -2.08
C ARG A 467 11.80 4.66 -2.17
N LEU A 468 10.52 4.98 -2.33
CA LEU A 468 10.07 6.38 -2.44
C LEU A 468 10.19 7.13 -1.11
N ARG A 469 9.82 6.50 0.01
CA ARG A 469 9.73 7.13 1.33
C ARG A 469 10.90 6.78 2.25
N ALA A 470 11.62 5.67 1.99
CA ALA A 470 12.77 5.27 2.79
C ALA A 470 13.78 6.41 3.00
N PRO A 471 14.14 7.24 2.00
CA PRO A 471 15.04 8.37 2.21
C PRO A 471 14.48 9.46 3.15
N LEU A 472 13.18 9.49 3.39
CA LEU A 472 12.49 10.50 4.20
C LEU A 472 12.20 10.04 5.64
N MET A 473 12.46 8.79 5.97
CA MET A 473 12.15 8.19 7.28
C MET A 473 12.74 8.99 8.45
N HIS A 474 13.93 9.55 8.27
CA HIS A 474 14.61 10.35 9.28
C HIS A 474 13.88 11.66 9.67
N ARG A 475 12.91 12.09 8.86
CA ARG A 475 12.07 13.26 9.14
C ARG A 475 10.84 12.93 9.98
N ILE A 476 10.46 11.66 9.99
CA ILE A 476 9.24 11.15 10.66
C ILE A 476 9.61 10.43 11.96
N TRP A 477 10.61 9.56 11.91
CA TRP A 477 10.95 8.68 13.01
C TRP A 477 12.10 9.22 13.86
N PRO A 478 12.02 9.07 15.19
CA PRO A 478 13.15 9.44 16.06
C PRO A 478 14.35 8.50 15.82
N PRO A 479 15.58 8.96 16.15
CA PRO A 479 16.78 8.16 15.92
C PRO A 479 16.74 6.75 16.55
N VAL A 480 16.12 6.59 17.70
CA VAL A 480 15.99 5.29 18.38
C VAL A 480 15.14 4.30 17.54
N ALA A 481 14.11 4.79 16.87
CA ALA A 481 13.29 3.94 15.98
C ALA A 481 14.09 3.51 14.75
N LEU A 482 14.78 4.46 14.10
CA LEU A 482 15.64 4.18 12.94
C LEU A 482 16.74 3.17 13.27
N GLN A 483 17.36 3.27 14.44
CA GLN A 483 18.34 2.30 14.94
C GLN A 483 17.72 0.92 15.15
N GLY A 484 16.50 0.86 15.71
CA GLY A 484 15.76 -0.39 15.87
C GLY A 484 15.42 -1.05 14.53
N PHE A 485 14.99 -0.27 13.54
CA PHE A 485 14.74 -0.77 12.18
C PHE A 485 16.02 -1.29 11.52
N ALA A 486 17.13 -0.54 11.60
CA ALA A 486 18.41 -0.96 11.04
C ALA A 486 18.94 -2.24 11.72
N ALA A 487 18.86 -2.34 13.05
CA ALA A 487 19.27 -3.52 13.79
C ALA A 487 18.43 -4.75 13.42
N THR A 488 17.11 -4.56 13.24
CA THR A 488 16.20 -5.62 12.79
C THR A 488 16.60 -6.12 11.39
N LYS A 489 16.76 -5.21 10.43
CA LYS A 489 17.21 -5.55 9.07
C LYS A 489 18.52 -6.32 9.10
N GLN A 490 19.52 -5.82 9.82
CA GLN A 490 20.84 -6.45 9.91
C GLN A 490 20.78 -7.86 10.52
N ALA A 491 19.90 -8.09 11.48
CA ALA A 491 19.75 -9.41 12.09
C ALA A 491 19.07 -10.43 11.16
N PHE A 492 18.05 -10.00 10.39
CA PHE A 492 17.34 -10.87 9.45
C PHE A 492 18.10 -11.08 8.13
N ASP A 493 18.79 -10.07 7.66
CA ASP A 493 19.44 -10.06 6.34
C ASP A 493 20.82 -9.37 6.43
N PRO A 494 21.81 -10.05 7.03
CA PRO A 494 23.14 -9.47 7.25
C PRO A 494 23.90 -9.14 5.95
N ASP A 495 23.62 -9.85 4.86
CA ASP A 495 24.24 -9.63 3.55
C ASP A 495 23.51 -8.59 2.69
N GLY A 496 22.35 -8.11 3.15
CA GLY A 496 21.59 -7.06 2.46
C GLY A 496 20.99 -7.49 1.12
N ILE A 497 20.68 -8.77 0.93
CA ILE A 497 20.15 -9.29 -0.34
C ILE A 497 18.63 -9.13 -0.49
N LEU A 498 17.89 -9.05 0.60
CA LEU A 498 16.43 -8.98 0.57
C LEU A 498 15.95 -7.53 0.41
N ASN A 499 15.47 -7.19 -0.76
CA ASN A 499 14.84 -5.93 -1.15
C ASN A 499 15.55 -4.66 -0.63
N PRO A 500 16.87 -4.49 -0.86
CA PRO A 500 17.63 -3.36 -0.31
C PRO A 500 17.08 -2.02 -0.79
N GLY A 501 17.20 -0.99 0.06
CA GLY A 501 16.70 0.37 -0.20
C GLY A 501 15.21 0.56 0.09
N VAL A 502 14.52 -0.46 0.57
CA VAL A 502 13.13 -0.41 1.05
C VAL A 502 13.13 -0.39 2.57
N ILE A 503 12.33 0.46 3.19
CA ILE A 503 12.30 0.79 4.64
C ILE A 503 13.63 1.40 5.10
N ILE A 504 14.74 0.72 4.86
CA ILE A 504 16.09 1.26 5.13
C ILE A 504 16.66 1.80 3.82
N ALA A 505 16.82 3.12 3.76
CA ALA A 505 17.33 3.79 2.58
C ALA A 505 18.76 3.33 2.23
N ALA A 506 19.05 3.16 0.95
CA ALA A 506 20.43 3.01 0.51
C ALA A 506 21.17 4.34 0.67
N GLU A 507 22.47 4.27 0.94
CA GLU A 507 23.29 5.47 1.09
C GLU A 507 23.23 6.35 -0.17
N GLY A 508 22.97 7.64 0.01
CA GLY A 508 22.86 8.61 -1.07
C GLY A 508 21.60 8.52 -1.92
N SER A 509 20.68 7.59 -1.65
CA SER A 509 19.43 7.46 -2.42
C SER A 509 18.49 8.66 -2.23
N GLN A 510 17.76 9.01 -3.29
CA GLN A 510 16.79 10.09 -3.31
C GLN A 510 15.41 9.58 -3.75
N SER A 511 14.34 10.17 -3.21
CA SER A 511 12.97 9.73 -3.47
C SER A 511 12.55 9.82 -4.94
N LEU A 512 13.02 10.84 -5.68
CA LEU A 512 12.64 11.11 -7.07
C LEU A 512 13.78 10.87 -8.07
N GLU A 513 14.71 9.96 -7.76
CA GLU A 513 15.90 9.75 -8.59
C GLU A 513 15.56 9.25 -9.99
N GLN A 514 14.67 8.28 -10.11
CA GLN A 514 14.30 7.65 -11.38
C GLN A 514 12.78 7.62 -11.56
N VAL A 515 12.23 8.77 -11.94
CA VAL A 515 10.80 8.89 -12.22
C VAL A 515 10.50 8.39 -13.63
N LYS A 516 9.65 7.36 -13.77
CA LYS A 516 9.34 6.69 -15.05
C LYS A 516 8.80 7.61 -16.16
N TYR A 517 8.28 8.77 -15.78
CA TYR A 517 7.74 9.78 -16.71
C TYR A 517 8.79 10.80 -17.16
N ASP A 518 10.01 10.77 -16.60
CA ASP A 518 11.08 11.69 -16.96
C ASP A 518 11.52 11.45 -18.42
N PRO A 519 11.38 12.46 -19.31
CA PRO A 519 11.74 12.31 -20.71
C PRO A 519 13.23 12.14 -20.96
N SER A 520 14.08 12.39 -19.95
CA SER A 520 15.53 12.18 -20.05
C SER A 520 15.95 10.71 -19.86
N LEU A 521 15.07 9.85 -19.34
CA LEU A 521 15.36 8.44 -19.17
C LEU A 521 15.41 7.72 -20.51
N PRO A 522 16.29 6.71 -20.68
CA PRO A 522 16.33 5.87 -21.86
C PRO A 522 14.97 5.25 -22.19
N HIS A 523 14.63 5.20 -23.47
CA HIS A 523 13.42 4.52 -23.91
C HIS A 523 13.50 3.01 -23.61
N LEU A 524 12.39 2.45 -23.16
CA LEU A 524 12.24 1.01 -23.01
C LEU A 524 12.09 0.35 -24.40
N PRO A 525 12.44 -0.94 -24.55
CA PRO A 525 12.12 -1.70 -25.75
C PRO A 525 10.64 -1.57 -26.11
N PRO A 526 10.26 -1.39 -27.39
CA PRO A 526 8.87 -1.10 -27.79
C PRO A 526 7.85 -2.11 -27.28
N ALA A 527 8.17 -3.43 -27.31
CA ALA A 527 7.30 -4.50 -26.82
C ALA A 527 7.03 -4.33 -25.31
N ALA A 528 8.08 -4.08 -24.51
CA ALA A 528 7.94 -3.87 -23.07
C ALA A 528 7.13 -2.61 -22.75
N ARG A 529 7.33 -1.50 -23.47
CA ARG A 529 6.54 -0.27 -23.29
C ARG A 529 5.06 -0.52 -23.60
N ALA A 530 4.76 -1.17 -24.73
CA ALA A 530 3.38 -1.50 -25.12
C ALA A 530 2.70 -2.41 -24.07
N ALA A 531 3.43 -3.40 -23.52
CA ALA A 531 2.94 -4.26 -22.46
C ALA A 531 2.62 -3.48 -21.18
N LEU A 532 3.52 -2.59 -20.75
CA LEU A 532 3.31 -1.75 -19.56
C LEU A 532 2.13 -0.78 -19.74
N ASP A 533 2.00 -0.16 -20.91
CA ASP A 533 0.87 0.73 -21.22
C ASP A 533 -0.46 -0.03 -21.21
N LYS A 534 -0.48 -1.25 -21.74
CA LYS A 534 -1.66 -2.13 -21.70
C LYS A 534 -2.07 -2.43 -20.26
N ILE A 535 -1.11 -2.79 -19.39
CA ILE A 535 -1.37 -3.10 -17.98
C ILE A 535 -2.03 -1.91 -17.27
N VAL A 536 -1.48 -0.71 -17.45
CA VAL A 536 -2.01 0.51 -16.82
C VAL A 536 -3.41 0.84 -17.35
N ARG A 537 -3.58 0.81 -18.69
CA ARG A 537 -4.86 1.13 -19.34
C ARG A 537 -5.98 0.17 -18.97
N GLU A 538 -5.68 -1.13 -18.93
CA GLU A 538 -6.66 -2.20 -18.69
C GLU A 538 -6.74 -2.62 -17.23
N LYS A 539 -5.94 -2.03 -16.35
CA LYS A 539 -5.75 -2.45 -14.94
C LYS A 539 -5.37 -3.94 -14.80
N ALA A 540 -4.67 -4.47 -15.81
CA ALA A 540 -4.32 -5.89 -15.93
C ALA A 540 -3.08 -6.26 -15.07
N TRP A 541 -3.04 -5.78 -13.83
CA TRP A 541 -1.90 -5.95 -12.92
C TRP A 541 -1.62 -7.40 -12.54
N ASN A 542 -2.62 -8.27 -12.55
CA ASN A 542 -2.52 -9.71 -12.27
C ASN A 542 -2.14 -10.56 -13.50
N THR A 543 -2.02 -9.96 -14.68
CA THR A 543 -1.55 -10.68 -15.88
C THR A 543 -0.07 -11.01 -15.74
N PRO A 544 0.36 -12.27 -15.98
CA PRO A 544 1.77 -12.63 -15.99
C PRO A 544 2.57 -11.75 -16.97
N ARG A 545 3.57 -11.03 -16.48
CA ARG A 545 4.27 -10.00 -17.25
C ARG A 545 4.95 -10.55 -18.52
N LEU A 546 5.60 -11.71 -18.39
CA LEU A 546 6.30 -12.34 -19.52
C LEU A 546 5.37 -12.82 -20.64
N SER A 547 4.07 -13.05 -20.34
CA SER A 547 3.09 -13.43 -21.36
C SER A 547 2.65 -12.26 -22.25
N LEU A 548 3.06 -11.05 -21.92
CA LEU A 548 2.72 -9.82 -22.66
C LEU A 548 3.82 -9.44 -23.67
N LEU A 549 4.97 -10.13 -23.60
CA LEU A 549 6.09 -10.02 -24.53
C LEU A 549 5.97 -11.07 -25.64
#